data_ad0ebda8036924148bb05b0479e4347a
#
_entry.id   ad0ebda8036924148bb05b0479e4347a
#
_cell.length_a   1.000
_cell.length_b   1.000
_cell.length_c   1.000
_cell.angle_alpha   90.00
_cell.angle_beta   90.00
_cell.angle_gamma   90.00
#
_symmetry.space_group_name_H-M   'P 1'
#
loop_
_entity.id
_entity.type
_entity.pdbx_description
1 polymer ?
#
loop_
_entity_poly.entity_id
_entity_poly.type
_entity_poly.pdbx_seq_one_letter_code
_entity_poly.pdbx_strand_id
1 'polypeptide(L)'
;TEYYEDNNERLLAYVDVTGEPELVKEISFGVLLDAFVIAALGAAIGYFLGKKLEQNDKAQKTFFENTSHELKTPLMAICGYAEEIEMGVITDYSQAGRMIVSQTERMSKLIEDILYLSKMESGTEPLKCEPIEMASLVQDILMPLEGIVNRRNLSVSLELDEGYVNGDPEKLEHAVANLITNSVKYACSQIEISWKNQVLSIWNDGGELSTEDFSHMFERFHTGQNGNSGIGLALSKEIVEMHGWKLSAKNDRHGICLSMVCHS
;
A
#
# COMPACT_ATOMS: atom_id res chain seq x y z
N THR A 1 -33.15 64.64 -13.44
CA THR A 1 -33.90 65.86 -13.26
C THR A 1 -35.28 65.61 -13.89
N GLU A 2 -36.30 65.34 -13.08
CA GLU A 2 -37.69 65.28 -13.54
C GLU A 2 -38.36 66.64 -13.23
N TYR A 3 -39.07 67.22 -14.22
CA TYR A 3 -39.80 68.46 -14.12
C TYR A 3 -41.28 68.12 -13.92
N TYR A 4 -41.84 68.61 -12.83
CA TYR A 4 -43.30 68.63 -12.62
C TYR A 4 -43.74 70.09 -12.76
N GLU A 5 -44.66 70.32 -13.67
CA GLU A 5 -45.32 71.65 -13.84
C GLU A 5 -46.76 71.51 -13.29
N ASP A 6 -47.04 72.14 -12.16
CA ASP A 6 -48.40 72.36 -11.69
C ASP A 6 -48.57 73.80 -11.21
N ASN A 7 -49.52 74.48 -11.82
CA ASN A 7 -50.05 75.82 -11.43
C ASN A 7 -49.01 76.93 -11.06
N ASN A 8 -48.16 77.29 -12.03
CA ASN A 8 -47.30 78.46 -12.00
C ASN A 8 -46.22 78.50 -10.90
N GLU A 9 -45.96 77.42 -10.19
CA GLU A 9 -44.79 77.30 -9.31
C GLU A 9 -43.84 76.21 -9.85
N ARG A 10 -42.59 76.59 -10.09
CA ARG A 10 -41.54 75.65 -10.50
C ARG A 10 -40.87 75.08 -9.28
N LEU A 11 -41.12 73.78 -9.00
CA LEU A 11 -40.44 73.02 -7.93
C LEU A 11 -39.24 72.33 -8.54
N LEU A 12 -38.03 72.76 -8.15
CA LEU A 12 -36.80 72.09 -8.51
C LEU A 12 -36.44 71.10 -7.39
N ALA A 13 -36.63 69.82 -7.64
CA ALA A 13 -36.14 68.77 -6.75
C ALA A 13 -34.70 68.39 -7.14
N TYR A 14 -33.76 68.57 -6.25
CA TYR A 14 -32.40 68.08 -6.39
C TYR A 14 -32.30 66.72 -5.66
N VAL A 15 -31.98 65.73 -6.37
CA VAL A 15 -31.53 64.48 -5.77
C VAL A 15 -30.01 64.53 -5.65
N ASP A 16 -29.50 64.56 -4.44
CA ASP A 16 -28.07 64.55 -4.18
C ASP A 16 -27.57 63.09 -4.36
N VAL A 17 -26.89 62.83 -5.45
CA VAL A 17 -26.26 61.53 -5.79
C VAL A 17 -24.75 61.53 -5.46
N THR A 18 -24.25 62.48 -4.71
CA THR A 18 -22.81 62.59 -4.37
C THR A 18 -22.29 61.43 -3.52
N GLY A 19 -23.19 60.76 -2.74
CA GLY A 19 -22.82 59.56 -1.94
C GLY A 19 -22.80 58.25 -2.71
N GLU A 20 -23.44 58.20 -3.88
CA GLU A 20 -23.47 56.93 -4.69
C GLU A 20 -22.10 56.45 -5.20
N PRO A 21 -21.16 57.33 -5.64
CA PRO A 21 -19.87 56.89 -6.14
C PRO A 21 -18.98 56.21 -5.07
N GLU A 22 -19.10 56.59 -3.80
CA GLU A 22 -18.34 55.94 -2.69
C GLU A 22 -18.87 54.55 -2.38
N LEU A 23 -20.19 54.44 -2.29
CA LEU A 23 -20.86 53.15 -2.05
C LEU A 23 -20.59 52.12 -3.19
N VAL A 24 -20.62 52.59 -4.43
CA VAL A 24 -20.28 51.80 -5.61
C VAL A 24 -18.81 51.35 -5.59
N LYS A 25 -17.87 52.21 -5.13
CA LYS A 25 -16.47 51.82 -4.97
C LYS A 25 -16.25 50.77 -3.89
N GLU A 26 -16.91 50.90 -2.74
CA GLU A 26 -16.78 49.91 -1.65
C GLU A 26 -17.36 48.56 -2.07
N ILE A 27 -18.54 48.53 -2.70
CA ILE A 27 -19.15 47.29 -3.21
C ILE A 27 -18.23 46.68 -4.32
N SER A 28 -17.73 47.50 -5.23
CA SER A 28 -16.83 47.01 -6.31
C SER A 28 -15.52 46.44 -5.74
N PHE A 29 -14.96 47.06 -4.73
CA PHE A 29 -13.74 46.56 -4.07
C PHE A 29 -14.01 45.23 -3.34
N GLY A 30 -15.18 45.11 -2.63
CA GLY A 30 -15.58 43.86 -1.98
C GLY A 30 -15.74 42.71 -3.00
N VAL A 31 -16.46 42.96 -4.09
CA VAL A 31 -16.63 41.96 -5.16
C VAL A 31 -15.32 41.55 -5.81
N LEU A 32 -14.39 42.49 -6.02
CA LEU A 32 -13.06 42.18 -6.57
C LEU A 32 -12.23 41.35 -5.58
N LEU A 33 -12.30 41.65 -4.29
CA LEU A 33 -11.62 40.89 -3.25
C LEU A 33 -12.14 39.45 -3.17
N ASP A 34 -13.48 39.28 -3.18
CA ASP A 34 -14.10 37.95 -3.17
C ASP A 34 -13.75 37.16 -4.42
N ALA A 35 -13.78 37.80 -5.59
CA ALA A 35 -13.35 37.17 -6.84
C ALA A 35 -11.86 36.73 -6.81
N PHE A 36 -11.00 37.55 -6.23
CA PHE A 36 -9.58 37.21 -6.04
C PHE A 36 -9.38 36.04 -5.10
N VAL A 37 -10.12 36.01 -3.96
CA VAL A 37 -10.06 34.91 -2.99
C VAL A 37 -10.53 33.60 -3.64
N ILE A 38 -11.64 33.64 -4.36
CA ILE A 38 -12.17 32.45 -5.08
C ILE A 38 -11.17 31.97 -6.13
N ALA A 39 -10.58 32.89 -6.90
CA ALA A 39 -9.57 32.54 -7.90
C ALA A 39 -8.30 31.93 -7.27
N ALA A 40 -7.84 32.48 -6.14
CA ALA A 40 -6.67 31.97 -5.40
C ALA A 40 -6.93 30.58 -4.82
N LEU A 41 -8.13 30.35 -4.24
CA LEU A 41 -8.54 29.03 -3.77
C LEU A 41 -8.66 28.02 -4.91
N GLY A 42 -9.26 28.39 -6.03
CA GLY A 42 -9.36 27.56 -7.22
C GLY A 42 -7.98 27.17 -7.76
N ALA A 43 -7.05 28.12 -7.83
CA ALA A 43 -5.67 27.87 -8.25
C ALA A 43 -4.93 26.94 -7.28
N ALA A 44 -5.10 27.12 -5.97
CA ALA A 44 -4.51 26.25 -4.96
C ALA A 44 -5.04 24.81 -5.06
N ILE A 45 -6.36 24.64 -5.16
CA ILE A 45 -7.00 23.33 -5.33
C ILE A 45 -6.51 22.67 -6.63
N GLY A 46 -6.50 23.42 -7.74
CA GLY A 46 -6.02 22.94 -9.05
C GLY A 46 -4.56 22.48 -8.99
N TYR A 47 -3.69 23.24 -8.30
CA TYR A 47 -2.29 22.87 -8.10
C TYR A 47 -2.15 21.58 -7.29
N PHE A 48 -2.90 21.44 -6.16
CA PHE A 48 -2.84 20.23 -5.32
C PHE A 48 -3.39 19.00 -6.06
N LEU A 49 -4.50 19.15 -6.78
CA LEU A 49 -5.07 18.07 -7.58
C LEU A 49 -4.13 17.66 -8.71
N GLY A 50 -3.57 18.62 -9.44
CA GLY A 50 -2.61 18.37 -10.52
C GLY A 50 -1.38 17.62 -10.01
N LYS A 51 -0.81 18.07 -8.89
CA LYS A 51 0.34 17.39 -8.26
C LYS A 51 0.00 15.96 -7.83
N LYS A 52 -1.19 15.74 -7.25
CA LYS A 52 -1.64 14.40 -6.83
C LYS A 52 -1.85 13.48 -8.04
N LEU A 53 -2.43 13.99 -9.13
CA LEU A 53 -2.59 13.22 -10.38
C LEU A 53 -1.23 12.85 -10.98
N GLU A 54 -0.29 13.80 -11.07
CA GLU A 54 1.06 13.54 -11.58
C GLU A 54 1.81 12.50 -10.74
N GLN A 55 1.64 12.52 -9.41
CA GLN A 55 2.23 11.52 -8.53
C GLN A 55 1.63 10.13 -8.76
N ASN A 56 0.30 10.06 -8.92
CA ASN A 56 -0.38 8.80 -9.23
C ASN A 56 0.05 8.23 -10.59
N ASP A 57 0.14 9.06 -11.62
CA ASP A 57 0.59 8.63 -12.96
C ASP A 57 2.03 8.10 -12.93
N LYS A 58 2.92 8.79 -12.21
CA LYS A 58 4.31 8.34 -12.02
C LYS A 58 4.36 7.02 -11.26
N ALA A 59 3.61 6.89 -10.17
CA ALA A 59 3.55 5.66 -9.39
C ALA A 59 3.02 4.49 -10.23
N GLN A 60 1.98 4.71 -11.02
CA GLN A 60 1.41 3.71 -11.91
C GLN A 60 2.41 3.29 -13.01
N LYS A 61 3.10 4.25 -13.64
CA LYS A 61 4.13 3.96 -14.64
C LYS A 61 5.27 3.13 -14.05
N THR A 62 5.80 3.55 -12.90
CA THR A 62 6.86 2.82 -12.19
C THR A 62 6.39 1.42 -11.80
N PHE A 63 5.12 1.26 -11.40
CA PHE A 63 4.53 -0.03 -11.11
C PHE A 63 4.55 -0.97 -12.34
N PHE A 64 4.13 -0.49 -13.51
CA PHE A 64 4.16 -1.30 -14.75
C PHE A 64 5.58 -1.63 -15.21
N GLU A 65 6.50 -0.69 -15.10
CA GLU A 65 7.92 -0.90 -15.45
C GLU A 65 8.53 -1.99 -14.55
N ASN A 66 8.36 -1.87 -13.23
CA ASN A 66 8.88 -2.83 -12.26
C ASN A 66 8.22 -4.22 -12.43
N THR A 67 6.90 -4.27 -12.63
CA THR A 67 6.17 -5.51 -12.90
C THR A 67 6.74 -6.23 -14.12
N SER A 68 6.99 -5.48 -15.21
CA SER A 68 7.53 -6.03 -16.43
C SER A 68 8.93 -6.60 -16.22
N HIS A 69 9.76 -5.93 -15.43
CA HIS A 69 11.10 -6.41 -15.07
C HIS A 69 11.06 -7.66 -14.20
N GLU A 70 10.20 -7.68 -13.18
CA GLU A 70 10.05 -8.83 -12.26
C GLU A 70 9.46 -10.07 -12.96
N LEU A 71 8.62 -9.90 -13.98
CA LEU A 71 8.12 -11.00 -14.81
C LEU A 71 9.15 -11.49 -15.83
N LYS A 72 9.96 -10.58 -16.38
CA LYS A 72 10.95 -10.93 -17.42
C LYS A 72 12.06 -11.84 -16.89
N THR A 73 12.53 -11.59 -15.67
CA THR A 73 13.63 -12.37 -15.07
C THR A 73 13.32 -13.86 -14.96
N PRO A 74 12.24 -14.31 -14.31
CA PRO A 74 11.90 -15.73 -14.23
C PRO A 74 11.54 -16.32 -15.60
N LEU A 75 10.92 -15.54 -16.49
CA LEU A 75 10.63 -15.99 -17.86
C LEU A 75 11.91 -16.30 -18.63
N MET A 76 12.93 -15.43 -18.56
CA MET A 76 14.22 -15.67 -19.21
C MET A 76 14.94 -16.88 -18.61
N ALA A 77 14.82 -17.12 -17.31
CA ALA A 77 15.37 -18.31 -16.69
C ALA A 77 14.68 -19.59 -17.19
N ILE A 78 13.35 -19.59 -17.30
CA ILE A 78 12.57 -20.71 -17.85
C ILE A 78 13.01 -20.99 -19.29
N CYS A 79 13.07 -19.94 -20.14
CA CYS A 79 13.51 -20.07 -21.53
C CYS A 79 14.94 -20.62 -21.62
N GLY A 80 15.87 -20.09 -20.81
CA GLY A 80 17.26 -20.57 -20.80
C GLY A 80 17.38 -22.05 -20.47
N TYR A 81 16.72 -22.53 -19.41
CA TYR A 81 16.70 -23.96 -19.08
C TYR A 81 16.04 -24.81 -20.18
N ALA A 82 14.97 -24.31 -20.80
CA ALA A 82 14.32 -25.02 -21.90
C ALA A 82 15.23 -25.14 -23.14
N GLU A 83 15.93 -24.05 -23.50
CA GLU A 83 16.92 -24.05 -24.60
C GLU A 83 18.11 -24.97 -24.32
N GLU A 84 18.63 -24.95 -23.09
CA GLU A 84 19.74 -25.86 -22.70
C GLU A 84 19.31 -27.33 -22.72
N ILE A 85 18.05 -27.65 -22.40
CA ILE A 85 17.47 -28.99 -22.54
C ILE A 85 17.40 -29.37 -24.04
N GLU A 86 16.89 -28.47 -24.89
CA GLU A 86 16.74 -28.68 -26.33
C GLU A 86 18.09 -28.93 -27.02
N MET A 87 19.13 -28.18 -26.64
CA MET A 87 20.49 -28.32 -27.15
C MET A 87 21.21 -29.56 -26.59
N GLY A 88 20.64 -30.26 -25.62
CA GLY A 88 21.28 -31.42 -24.98
C GLY A 88 22.50 -31.07 -24.12
N VAL A 89 22.63 -29.82 -23.70
CA VAL A 89 23.74 -29.33 -22.84
C VAL A 89 23.54 -29.75 -21.39
N ILE A 90 22.29 -29.80 -20.91
CA ILE A 90 21.96 -30.24 -19.57
C ILE A 90 21.95 -31.76 -19.48
N THR A 91 22.67 -32.28 -18.48
CA THR A 91 22.68 -33.71 -18.14
C THR A 91 21.73 -34.04 -16.99
N ASP A 92 21.41 -33.07 -16.09
CA ASP A 92 20.47 -33.24 -15.01
C ASP A 92 19.11 -32.57 -15.35
N TYR A 93 18.29 -33.31 -16.12
CA TYR A 93 16.93 -32.88 -16.48
C TYR A 93 16.02 -32.70 -15.24
N SER A 94 16.29 -33.42 -14.16
CA SER A 94 15.52 -33.29 -12.92
C SER A 94 15.77 -31.94 -12.22
N GLN A 95 17.03 -31.50 -12.21
CA GLN A 95 17.38 -30.18 -11.69
C GLN A 95 16.77 -29.06 -12.53
N ALA A 96 16.93 -29.16 -13.86
CA ALA A 96 16.36 -28.17 -14.78
C ALA A 96 14.82 -28.08 -14.64
N GLY A 97 14.13 -29.22 -14.55
CA GLY A 97 12.69 -29.29 -14.32
C GLY A 97 12.27 -28.61 -13.00
N ARG A 98 12.99 -28.88 -11.90
CA ARG A 98 12.74 -28.21 -10.63
C ARG A 98 12.92 -26.69 -10.72
N MET A 99 13.93 -26.23 -11.44
CA MET A 99 14.16 -24.78 -11.62
C MET A 99 13.04 -24.14 -12.44
N ILE A 100 12.59 -24.77 -13.52
CA ILE A 100 11.47 -24.29 -14.33
C ILE A 100 10.20 -24.19 -13.48
N VAL A 101 9.87 -25.24 -12.72
CA VAL A 101 8.70 -25.26 -11.82
C VAL A 101 8.79 -24.12 -10.79
N SER A 102 9.94 -23.97 -10.14
CA SER A 102 10.15 -22.90 -9.13
C SER A 102 9.97 -21.50 -9.72
N GLN A 103 10.47 -21.25 -10.94
CA GLN A 103 10.28 -19.94 -11.59
C GLN A 103 8.83 -19.72 -12.02
N THR A 104 8.13 -20.78 -12.43
CA THR A 104 6.70 -20.70 -12.78
C THR A 104 5.84 -20.39 -11.54
N GLU A 105 6.12 -21.05 -10.40
CA GLU A 105 5.45 -20.78 -9.12
C GLU A 105 5.68 -19.33 -8.67
N ARG A 106 6.93 -18.83 -8.82
CA ARG A 106 7.25 -17.44 -8.52
C ARG A 106 6.46 -16.45 -9.39
N MET A 107 6.33 -16.74 -10.69
CA MET A 107 5.54 -15.91 -11.62
C MET A 107 4.05 -15.94 -11.26
N SER A 108 3.49 -17.12 -10.96
CA SER A 108 2.09 -17.27 -10.57
C SER A 108 1.78 -16.43 -9.34
N LYS A 109 2.62 -16.53 -8.30
CA LYS A 109 2.46 -15.72 -7.09
C LYS A 109 2.53 -14.21 -7.38
N LEU A 110 3.48 -13.77 -8.22
CA LEU A 110 3.59 -12.36 -8.60
C LEU A 110 2.31 -11.88 -9.31
N ILE A 111 1.76 -12.68 -10.22
CA ILE A 111 0.51 -12.35 -10.92
C ILE A 111 -0.66 -12.26 -9.93
N GLU A 112 -0.77 -13.21 -9.01
CA GLU A 112 -1.79 -13.21 -7.96
C GLU A 112 -1.70 -11.95 -7.09
N ASP A 113 -0.50 -11.59 -6.63
CA ASP A 113 -0.25 -10.39 -5.83
C ASP A 113 -0.65 -9.10 -6.60
N ILE A 114 -0.35 -9.02 -7.91
CA ILE A 114 -0.71 -7.90 -8.77
C ILE A 114 -2.24 -7.79 -8.95
N LEU A 115 -2.90 -8.92 -9.23
CA LEU A 115 -4.36 -8.96 -9.40
C LEU A 115 -5.07 -8.60 -8.10
N TYR A 116 -4.54 -9.08 -6.97
CA TYR A 116 -5.08 -8.75 -5.65
C TYR A 116 -4.94 -7.25 -5.35
N LEU A 117 -3.76 -6.68 -5.59
CA LEU A 117 -3.50 -5.25 -5.44
C LEU A 117 -4.42 -4.41 -6.32
N SER A 118 -4.60 -4.80 -7.59
CA SER A 118 -5.50 -4.11 -8.53
C SER A 118 -6.96 -4.11 -8.05
N LYS A 119 -7.43 -5.21 -7.46
CA LYS A 119 -8.77 -5.28 -6.86
C LYS A 119 -8.90 -4.35 -5.66
N MET A 120 -7.88 -4.27 -4.82
CA MET A 120 -7.88 -3.38 -3.65
C MET A 120 -7.89 -1.90 -4.06
N GLU A 121 -7.07 -1.50 -5.04
CA GLU A 121 -7.01 -0.12 -5.53
C GLU A 121 -8.31 0.35 -6.19
N SER A 122 -9.10 -0.57 -6.76
CA SER A 122 -10.41 -0.22 -7.33
C SER A 122 -11.42 0.25 -6.29
N GLY A 123 -11.16 0.00 -4.98
CA GLY A 123 -11.99 0.46 -3.87
C GLY A 123 -13.43 -0.05 -3.89
N THR A 124 -13.72 -1.05 -4.73
CA THR A 124 -15.09 -1.50 -5.02
C THR A 124 -15.64 -2.48 -3.98
N GLU A 125 -14.77 -3.11 -3.20
CA GLU A 125 -15.21 -4.07 -2.19
C GLU A 125 -15.02 -3.52 -0.77
N PRO A 126 -16.12 -3.28 -0.02
CA PRO A 126 -16.02 -2.95 1.40
C PRO A 126 -15.46 -4.16 2.17
N LEU A 127 -14.76 -3.89 3.28
CA LEU A 127 -14.30 -4.95 4.17
C LEU A 127 -15.49 -5.75 4.70
N LYS A 128 -15.39 -7.07 4.63
CA LYS A 128 -16.35 -8.01 5.23
C LYS A 128 -15.85 -8.40 6.62
N CYS A 129 -15.95 -7.47 7.56
CA CYS A 129 -15.41 -7.68 8.90
C CYS A 129 -16.27 -8.67 9.70
N GLU A 130 -15.59 -9.67 10.29
CA GLU A 130 -16.16 -10.63 11.24
C GLU A 130 -15.15 -10.92 12.36
N PRO A 131 -15.58 -11.50 13.49
CA PRO A 131 -14.67 -11.88 14.57
C PRO A 131 -13.72 -13.00 14.12
N ILE A 132 -12.41 -12.75 14.19
CA ILE A 132 -11.36 -13.68 13.82
C ILE A 132 -10.54 -13.99 15.06
N GLU A 133 -10.34 -15.27 15.36
CA GLU A 133 -9.43 -15.70 16.41
C GLU A 133 -8.00 -15.75 15.86
N MET A 134 -7.15 -14.85 16.34
CA MET A 134 -5.80 -14.69 15.78
C MET A 134 -4.89 -15.88 16.03
N ALA A 135 -5.06 -16.58 17.13
CA ALA A 135 -4.27 -17.77 17.44
C ALA A 135 -4.53 -18.88 16.42
N SER A 136 -5.80 -19.15 16.10
CA SER A 136 -6.19 -20.12 15.07
C SER A 136 -5.69 -19.71 13.69
N LEU A 137 -5.84 -18.44 13.31
CA LEU A 137 -5.36 -17.93 12.02
C LEU A 137 -3.86 -18.16 11.85
N VAL A 138 -3.05 -17.86 12.86
CA VAL A 138 -1.60 -18.07 12.82
C VAL A 138 -1.26 -19.55 12.69
N GLN A 139 -1.95 -20.43 13.42
CA GLN A 139 -1.74 -21.88 13.37
C GLN A 139 -2.11 -22.47 12.01
N ASP A 140 -3.25 -22.06 11.44
CA ASP A 140 -3.71 -22.50 10.12
C ASP A 140 -2.71 -22.12 9.02
N ILE A 141 -2.10 -20.93 9.11
CA ILE A 141 -1.07 -20.48 8.18
C ILE A 141 0.25 -21.22 8.36
N LEU A 142 0.61 -21.59 9.60
CA LEU A 142 1.86 -22.32 9.86
C LEU A 142 1.80 -23.78 9.46
N MET A 143 0.66 -24.42 9.57
CA MET A 143 0.47 -25.85 9.28
C MET A 143 1.03 -26.27 7.91
N PRO A 144 0.69 -25.63 6.78
CA PRO A 144 1.27 -25.99 5.48
C PRO A 144 2.77 -25.68 5.36
N LEU A 145 3.33 -24.84 6.23
CA LEU A 145 4.74 -24.45 6.20
C LEU A 145 5.65 -25.39 7.01
N GLU A 146 5.09 -26.32 7.83
CA GLU A 146 5.88 -27.25 8.65
C GLU A 146 6.92 -28.03 7.85
N GLY A 147 6.57 -28.47 6.65
CA GLY A 147 7.50 -29.17 5.77
C GLY A 147 8.71 -28.34 5.34
N ILE A 148 8.54 -27.03 5.20
CA ILE A 148 9.64 -26.09 4.87
C ILE A 148 10.45 -25.80 6.12
N VAL A 149 9.79 -25.52 7.24
CA VAL A 149 10.40 -25.27 8.55
C VAL A 149 11.32 -26.41 8.93
N ASN A 150 10.83 -27.65 8.83
CA ASN A 150 11.62 -28.86 9.15
C ASN A 150 12.81 -29.06 8.19
N ARG A 151 12.62 -28.90 6.88
CA ARG A 151 13.72 -29.02 5.90
C ARG A 151 14.83 -28.00 6.11
N ARG A 152 14.48 -26.81 6.60
CA ARG A 152 15.44 -25.74 6.89
C ARG A 152 15.99 -25.78 8.32
N ASN A 153 15.55 -26.76 9.15
CA ASN A 153 15.89 -26.88 10.56
C ASN A 153 15.60 -25.59 11.36
N LEU A 154 14.48 -24.92 11.06
CA LEU A 154 14.07 -23.73 11.78
C LEU A 154 13.34 -24.10 13.07
N SER A 155 13.65 -23.40 14.17
CA SER A 155 12.91 -23.48 15.42
C SER A 155 11.82 -22.41 15.43
N VAL A 156 10.57 -22.80 15.58
CA VAL A 156 9.42 -21.89 15.67
C VAL A 156 8.88 -21.90 17.08
N SER A 157 8.87 -20.74 17.73
CA SER A 157 8.26 -20.54 19.07
C SER A 157 6.97 -19.76 18.93
N LEU A 158 5.91 -20.22 19.59
CA LEU A 158 4.58 -19.61 19.58
C LEU A 158 4.17 -19.19 20.98
N GLU A 159 3.78 -17.93 21.15
CA GLU A 159 3.19 -17.38 22.37
C GLU A 159 1.88 -16.67 22.01
N LEU A 160 0.80 -17.45 21.90
CA LEU A 160 -0.48 -16.99 21.38
C LEU A 160 -1.52 -16.93 22.51
N ASP A 161 -1.91 -15.75 22.93
CA ASP A 161 -3.01 -15.53 23.85
C ASP A 161 -4.34 -15.73 23.13
N GLU A 162 -5.39 -16.11 23.85
CA GLU A 162 -6.75 -16.09 23.31
C GLU A 162 -7.17 -14.65 22.99
N GLY A 163 -7.79 -14.44 21.83
CA GLY A 163 -8.25 -13.10 21.47
C GLY A 163 -8.80 -13.02 20.05
N TYR A 164 -9.82 -12.19 19.92
CA TYR A 164 -10.49 -11.94 18.65
C TYR A 164 -10.20 -10.52 18.16
N VAL A 165 -10.10 -10.37 16.86
CA VAL A 165 -10.11 -9.08 16.17
C VAL A 165 -11.29 -9.06 15.20
N ASN A 166 -11.81 -7.86 14.94
CA ASN A 166 -12.88 -7.70 13.95
C ASN A 166 -12.28 -7.25 12.62
N GLY A 167 -12.20 -8.14 11.66
CA GLY A 167 -11.55 -7.87 10.37
C GLY A 167 -12.06 -8.77 9.26
N ASP A 168 -11.58 -8.53 8.05
CA ASP A 168 -11.90 -9.32 6.86
C ASP A 168 -10.98 -10.56 6.83
N PRO A 169 -11.53 -11.80 6.98
CA PRO A 169 -10.71 -13.00 7.14
C PRO A 169 -9.81 -13.28 5.96
N GLU A 170 -10.34 -13.16 4.73
CA GLU A 170 -9.57 -13.44 3.52
C GLU A 170 -8.37 -12.48 3.37
N LYS A 171 -8.60 -11.20 3.65
CA LYS A 171 -7.56 -10.17 3.57
C LYS A 171 -6.53 -10.34 4.68
N LEU A 172 -6.97 -10.60 5.92
CA LEU A 172 -6.05 -10.79 7.04
C LEU A 172 -5.24 -12.09 6.92
N GLU A 173 -5.86 -13.17 6.44
CA GLU A 173 -5.13 -14.40 6.13
C GLU A 173 -4.01 -14.11 5.12
N HIS A 174 -4.33 -13.38 4.04
CA HIS A 174 -3.33 -13.01 3.03
C HIS A 174 -2.20 -12.16 3.61
N ALA A 175 -2.52 -11.16 4.43
CA ALA A 175 -1.52 -10.29 5.06
C ALA A 175 -0.62 -11.08 6.03
N VAL A 176 -1.21 -11.85 6.95
CA VAL A 176 -0.48 -12.61 7.97
C VAL A 176 0.34 -13.72 7.31
N ALA A 177 -0.20 -14.41 6.29
CA ALA A 177 0.54 -15.42 5.52
C ALA A 177 1.78 -14.82 4.84
N ASN A 178 1.69 -13.62 4.27
CA ASN A 178 2.85 -12.93 3.70
C ASN A 178 3.90 -12.60 4.77
N LEU A 179 3.49 -12.15 5.95
CA LEU A 179 4.43 -11.83 7.04
C LEU A 179 5.14 -13.08 7.54
N ILE A 180 4.40 -14.18 7.76
CA ILE A 180 4.94 -15.46 8.26
C ILE A 180 5.85 -16.11 7.20
N THR A 181 5.41 -16.19 5.94
CA THR A 181 6.21 -16.79 4.87
C THR A 181 7.49 -15.98 4.60
N ASN A 182 7.43 -14.66 4.74
CA ASN A 182 8.61 -13.80 4.67
C ASN A 182 9.59 -14.15 5.80
N SER A 183 9.10 -14.27 7.04
CA SER A 183 9.93 -14.63 8.19
C SER A 183 10.51 -16.05 8.04
N VAL A 184 9.73 -17.03 7.60
CA VAL A 184 10.21 -18.38 7.29
C VAL A 184 11.30 -18.33 6.21
N LYS A 185 11.16 -17.49 5.20
CA LYS A 185 12.14 -17.37 4.11
C LYS A 185 13.48 -16.83 4.57
N TYR A 186 13.47 -15.80 5.41
CA TYR A 186 14.70 -15.08 5.78
C TYR A 186 15.33 -15.56 7.09
N ALA A 187 14.60 -16.25 7.94
CA ALA A 187 15.19 -16.83 9.17
C ALA A 187 16.42 -17.68 8.87
N CYS A 188 17.42 -17.57 9.72
CA CYS A 188 18.60 -18.43 9.72
C CYS A 188 18.34 -19.73 10.50
N SER A 189 17.78 -19.61 11.71
CA SER A 189 17.52 -20.74 12.61
C SER A 189 16.28 -20.60 13.49
N GLN A 190 15.82 -19.36 13.77
CA GLN A 190 14.78 -19.11 14.76
C GLN A 190 13.71 -18.14 14.27
N ILE A 191 12.46 -18.45 14.64
CA ILE A 191 11.30 -17.60 14.43
C ILE A 191 10.49 -17.59 15.72
N GLU A 192 10.10 -16.40 16.16
CA GLU A 192 9.19 -16.23 17.31
C GLU A 192 7.94 -15.51 16.84
N ILE A 193 6.78 -16.09 17.11
CA ILE A 193 5.49 -15.48 16.79
C ILE A 193 4.73 -15.32 18.08
N SER A 194 4.30 -14.11 18.37
CA SER A 194 3.51 -13.81 19.56
C SER A 194 2.26 -13.00 19.20
N TRP A 195 1.15 -13.37 19.84
CA TRP A 195 -0.09 -12.61 19.81
C TRP A 195 -0.45 -12.23 21.25
N LYS A 196 -0.29 -10.96 21.61
CA LYS A 196 -0.54 -10.44 22.95
C LYS A 196 -1.05 -9.02 22.88
N ASN A 197 -2.06 -8.68 23.70
CA ASN A 197 -2.57 -7.30 23.81
C ASN A 197 -2.95 -6.69 22.45
N GLN A 198 -3.56 -7.46 21.57
CA GLN A 198 -3.92 -7.05 20.20
C GLN A 198 -2.72 -6.67 19.32
N VAL A 199 -1.56 -7.22 19.60
CA VAL A 199 -0.36 -7.07 18.78
C VAL A 199 0.10 -8.44 18.32
N LEU A 200 0.14 -8.64 16.99
CA LEU A 200 0.83 -9.77 16.39
C LEU A 200 2.27 -9.34 16.11
N SER A 201 3.23 -10.02 16.73
CA SER A 201 4.65 -9.81 16.51
C SER A 201 5.30 -11.06 15.94
N ILE A 202 6.07 -10.91 14.87
CA ILE A 202 6.79 -11.99 14.20
C ILE A 202 8.25 -11.56 14.11
N TRP A 203 9.10 -12.23 14.89
CA TRP A 203 10.53 -12.02 14.89
C TRP A 203 11.25 -13.17 14.19
N ASN A 204 12.33 -12.88 13.48
CA ASN A 204 13.23 -13.89 12.92
C ASN A 204 14.68 -13.41 13.03
N ASP A 205 15.61 -14.37 13.08
CA ASP A 205 17.05 -14.17 13.21
C ASP A 205 17.77 -14.01 11.86
N GLY A 206 17.08 -13.54 10.82
CA GLY A 206 17.61 -13.41 9.45
C GLY A 206 18.60 -12.26 9.24
N GLY A 207 19.04 -11.61 10.32
CA GLY A 207 19.94 -10.46 10.30
C GLY A 207 19.20 -9.13 10.27
N GLU A 208 19.92 -8.06 10.57
CA GLU A 208 19.41 -6.70 10.59
C GLU A 208 19.37 -6.12 9.18
N LEU A 209 18.35 -5.32 8.89
CA LEU A 209 18.28 -4.53 7.68
C LEU A 209 19.14 -3.26 7.80
N SER A 210 19.73 -2.84 6.70
CA SER A 210 20.33 -1.51 6.59
C SER A 210 19.29 -0.42 6.82
N THR A 211 19.75 0.78 7.20
CA THR A 211 18.81 1.92 7.36
C THR A 211 18.07 2.25 6.07
N GLU A 212 18.71 2.05 4.93
CA GLU A 212 18.12 2.26 3.60
C GLU A 212 17.06 1.20 3.30
N ASP A 213 17.39 -0.08 3.41
CA ASP A 213 16.42 -1.17 3.19
C ASP A 213 15.24 -1.09 4.13
N PHE A 214 15.51 -0.73 5.39
CA PHE A 214 14.47 -0.58 6.42
C PHE A 214 13.45 0.52 6.07
N SER A 215 13.91 1.66 5.52
CA SER A 215 13.02 2.77 5.14
C SER A 215 12.10 2.42 3.97
N HIS A 216 12.52 1.50 3.10
CA HIS A 216 11.83 1.14 1.87
C HIS A 216 11.17 -0.25 1.89
N MET A 217 11.32 -1.04 2.98
CA MET A 217 10.88 -2.44 3.01
C MET A 217 9.38 -2.66 2.76
N PHE A 218 8.55 -1.63 2.98
CA PHE A 218 7.12 -1.65 2.70
C PHE A 218 6.76 -0.98 1.37
N GLU A 219 7.74 -0.53 0.59
CA GLU A 219 7.50 -0.01 -0.74
C GLU A 219 7.34 -1.16 -1.74
N ARG A 220 6.49 -0.94 -2.73
CA ARG A 220 6.22 -1.94 -3.78
C ARG A 220 7.49 -2.17 -4.60
N PHE A 221 7.78 -3.45 -4.89
CA PHE A 221 8.98 -3.90 -5.63
C PHE A 221 10.32 -3.63 -4.95
N HIS A 222 10.32 -3.22 -3.71
CA HIS A 222 11.56 -3.20 -2.95
C HIS A 222 11.94 -4.64 -2.56
N THR A 223 13.04 -5.12 -3.11
CA THR A 223 13.56 -6.45 -2.82
C THR A 223 14.98 -6.32 -2.29
N GLY A 224 15.26 -6.89 -1.11
CA GLY A 224 16.63 -7.14 -0.68
C GLY A 224 17.33 -8.15 -1.59
N GLN A 225 18.63 -8.41 -1.36
CA GLN A 225 19.51 -9.22 -2.23
C GLN A 225 18.97 -10.61 -2.63
N ASN A 226 17.99 -11.16 -1.91
CA ASN A 226 17.35 -12.46 -2.20
C ASN A 226 15.81 -12.37 -2.22
N GLY A 227 15.25 -11.20 -2.50
CA GLY A 227 13.81 -10.96 -2.44
C GLY A 227 13.01 -11.70 -3.53
N ASN A 228 11.73 -11.94 -3.25
CA ASN A 228 10.74 -12.31 -4.25
C ASN A 228 10.26 -11.05 -4.99
N SER A 229 8.97 -10.95 -5.27
CA SER A 229 8.34 -9.85 -6.01
C SER A 229 8.44 -8.45 -5.37
N GLY A 230 8.77 -8.35 -4.08
CA GLY A 230 8.75 -7.08 -3.35
C GLY A 230 7.35 -6.48 -3.16
N ILE A 231 6.30 -7.24 -3.45
CA ILE A 231 4.89 -6.79 -3.33
C ILE A 231 4.28 -7.23 -1.99
N GLY A 232 4.66 -8.40 -1.48
CA GLY A 232 3.97 -9.02 -0.34
C GLY A 232 3.94 -8.15 0.93
N LEU A 233 5.04 -7.53 1.34
CA LEU A 233 5.08 -6.65 2.52
C LEU A 233 4.29 -5.34 2.29
N ALA A 234 4.37 -4.77 1.09
CA ALA A 234 3.60 -3.60 0.70
C ALA A 234 2.10 -3.89 0.76
N LEU A 235 1.69 -5.04 0.21
CA LEU A 235 0.31 -5.50 0.23
C LEU A 235 -0.18 -5.78 1.66
N SER A 236 0.64 -6.43 2.50
CA SER A 236 0.31 -6.65 3.91
C SER A 236 0.09 -5.33 4.64
N LYS A 237 0.92 -4.33 4.39
CA LYS A 237 0.76 -2.99 4.97
C LYS A 237 -0.56 -2.34 4.54
N GLU A 238 -0.89 -2.41 3.27
CA GLU A 238 -2.12 -1.84 2.72
C GLU A 238 -3.37 -2.51 3.30
N ILE A 239 -3.37 -3.85 3.41
CA ILE A 239 -4.45 -4.60 4.06
C ILE A 239 -4.62 -4.17 5.52
N VAL A 240 -3.54 -4.08 6.27
CA VAL A 240 -3.54 -3.69 7.68
C VAL A 240 -4.07 -2.25 7.85
N GLU A 241 -3.62 -1.32 6.99
CA GLU A 241 -4.06 0.08 6.99
C GLU A 241 -5.54 0.22 6.58
N MET A 242 -6.06 -0.62 5.68
CA MET A 242 -7.50 -0.67 5.35
C MET A 242 -8.37 -1.03 6.56
N HIS A 243 -7.85 -1.83 7.50
CA HIS A 243 -8.52 -2.15 8.76
C HIS A 243 -8.38 -1.05 9.82
N GLY A 244 -7.70 0.07 9.51
CA GLY A 244 -7.38 1.12 10.47
C GLY A 244 -6.27 0.72 11.45
N TRP A 245 -5.56 -0.35 11.19
CA TRP A 245 -4.48 -0.88 12.02
C TRP A 245 -3.11 -0.40 11.54
N LYS A 246 -2.05 -0.77 12.28
CA LYS A 246 -0.70 -0.33 11.96
C LYS A 246 0.26 -1.51 11.82
N LEU A 247 0.93 -1.59 10.68
CA LEU A 247 2.07 -2.48 10.47
C LEU A 247 3.38 -1.70 10.61
N SER A 248 4.32 -2.25 11.34
CA SER A 248 5.64 -1.67 11.55
C SER A 248 6.70 -2.78 11.62
N ALA A 249 7.96 -2.37 11.47
CA ALA A 249 9.10 -3.25 11.63
C ALA A 249 10.13 -2.59 12.54
N LYS A 250 11.02 -3.37 13.11
CA LYS A 250 12.22 -2.91 13.83
C LYS A 250 13.32 -3.97 13.75
N ASN A 251 14.56 -3.51 13.74
CA ASN A 251 15.68 -4.39 14.04
C ASN A 251 15.65 -4.72 15.55
N ASP A 252 15.74 -5.98 15.91
CA ASP A 252 15.66 -6.47 17.28
C ASP A 252 16.51 -7.74 17.45
N ARG A 253 17.35 -7.79 18.46
CA ARG A 253 18.15 -8.99 18.81
C ARG A 253 18.93 -9.59 17.61
N HIS A 254 19.58 -8.74 16.81
CA HIS A 254 20.27 -9.12 15.56
C HIS A 254 19.37 -9.77 14.50
N GLY A 255 18.10 -9.46 14.53
CA GLY A 255 17.10 -9.92 13.57
C GLY A 255 16.07 -8.82 13.29
N ILE A 256 14.95 -9.21 12.70
CA ILE A 256 13.86 -8.31 12.33
C ILE A 256 12.60 -8.74 13.06
N CYS A 257 11.91 -7.78 13.65
CA CYS A 257 10.59 -7.95 14.23
C CYS A 257 9.56 -7.15 13.42
N LEU A 258 8.61 -7.84 12.83
CA LEU A 258 7.41 -7.27 12.21
C LEU A 258 6.30 -7.22 13.26
N SER A 259 5.60 -6.11 13.38
CA SER A 259 4.53 -5.94 14.38
C SER A 259 3.29 -5.34 13.74
N MET A 260 2.17 -6.04 13.87
CA MET A 260 0.84 -5.60 13.46
C MET A 260 0.03 -5.26 14.72
N VAL A 261 -0.33 -4.00 14.87
CA VAL A 261 -1.13 -3.48 16.00
C VAL A 261 -2.56 -3.35 15.54
N CYS A 262 -3.42 -4.17 16.13
CA CYS A 262 -4.85 -4.21 15.85
C CYS A 262 -5.56 -3.29 16.84
N HIS A 263 -6.25 -2.28 16.34
CA HIS A 263 -7.09 -1.43 17.18
C HIS A 263 -8.52 -1.95 17.13
N SER A 264 -9.14 -2.05 18.31
CA SER A 264 -10.56 -2.42 18.47
C SER A 264 -11.48 -1.26 18.11
#